data_60904a0f111573ad309964f6f70c84c6
#
_entry.id   60904a0f111573ad309964f6f70c84c6
#
_cell.length_a   1.000
_cell.length_b   1.000
_cell.length_c   1.000
_cell.angle_alpha   90.00
_cell.angle_beta   90.00
_cell.angle_gamma   90.00
#
_symmetry.space_group_name_H-M   'P 1'
#
loop_
_entity.id
_entity.type
_entity.pdbx_description
1 polymer ?
#
loop_
_entity_poly.entity_id
_entity_poly.type
_entity_poly.pdbx_seq_one_letter_code
_entity_poly.pdbx_strand_id
1 'polypeptide(L)'
;MALLSYEGWLFFLRWFHFLSGITWIGLLYYFNFVQTPFFAETDPPVRSGAVQKLVPRALWWFRWGAMLTFITGWLIILHRISPGGFFVGTYGWAILLGGIIGTLMWANVWFVIWPKQKMVIQNAIDVAAGKAANPAAAAAGQRAG
;
A
#
# COMPACT_ATOMS: atom_id res chain seq x y z
N MET A 1 -11.02 32.49 9.05
CA MET A 1 -10.55 31.72 7.87
C MET A 1 -11.12 30.33 7.95
N ALA A 2 -12.02 29.96 7.03
CA ALA A 2 -12.73 28.66 7.06
C ALA A 2 -11.82 27.44 6.97
N LEU A 3 -10.64 27.55 6.35
CA LEU A 3 -9.70 26.45 6.19
C LEU A 3 -9.00 26.00 7.48
N LEU A 4 -8.90 26.87 8.48
CA LEU A 4 -8.34 26.54 9.80
C LEU A 4 -9.43 26.16 10.83
N SER A 5 -10.69 26.08 10.39
CA SER A 5 -11.79 25.60 11.22
C SER A 5 -11.78 24.07 11.32
N TYR A 6 -12.58 23.54 12.26
CA TYR A 6 -12.83 22.11 12.41
C TYR A 6 -13.23 21.42 11.08
N GLU A 7 -14.16 22.03 10.35
CA GLU A 7 -14.62 21.50 9.06
C GLU A 7 -13.57 21.60 7.95
N GLY A 8 -12.75 22.67 7.95
CA GLY A 8 -11.64 22.82 7.02
C GLY A 8 -10.57 21.75 7.23
N TRP A 9 -10.26 21.43 8.49
CA TRP A 9 -9.33 20.34 8.80
C TRP A 9 -9.84 18.96 8.34
N LEU A 10 -11.12 18.66 8.59
CA LEU A 10 -11.76 17.43 8.08
C LEU A 10 -11.75 17.36 6.56
N PHE A 11 -11.97 18.47 5.88
CA PHE A 11 -11.90 18.55 4.43
C PHE A 11 -10.50 18.15 3.92
N PHE A 12 -9.43 18.69 4.50
CA PHE A 12 -8.06 18.30 4.14
C PHE A 12 -7.77 16.83 4.43
N LEU A 13 -8.14 16.32 5.59
CA LEU A 13 -7.94 14.91 5.91
C LEU A 13 -8.63 13.98 4.90
N ARG A 14 -9.84 14.31 4.47
CA ARG A 14 -10.56 13.56 3.44
C ARG A 14 -9.85 13.61 2.09
N TRP A 15 -9.37 14.78 1.67
CA TRP A 15 -8.62 14.93 0.44
C TRP A 15 -7.35 14.05 0.44
N PHE A 16 -6.57 14.14 1.50
CA PHE A 16 -5.38 13.29 1.63
C PHE A 16 -5.73 11.81 1.68
N HIS A 17 -6.82 11.45 2.34
CA HIS A 17 -7.30 10.07 2.39
C HIS A 17 -7.65 9.55 1.00
N PHE A 18 -8.38 10.31 0.20
CA PHE A 18 -8.73 9.94 -1.18
C PHE A 18 -7.50 9.84 -2.08
N LEU A 19 -6.64 10.84 -2.10
CA LEU A 19 -5.46 10.86 -2.96
C LEU A 19 -4.51 9.70 -2.64
N SER A 20 -4.25 9.46 -1.37
CA SER A 20 -3.42 8.34 -0.94
C SER A 20 -4.08 6.99 -1.19
N GLY A 21 -5.39 6.89 -1.00
CA GLY A 21 -6.19 5.70 -1.30
C GLY A 21 -6.18 5.36 -2.79
N ILE A 22 -6.36 6.35 -3.66
CA ILE A 22 -6.25 6.17 -5.12
C ILE A 22 -4.84 5.67 -5.49
N THR A 23 -3.80 6.26 -4.92
CA THR A 23 -2.41 5.83 -5.15
C THR A 23 -2.21 4.38 -4.69
N TRP A 24 -2.67 4.04 -3.50
CA TRP A 24 -2.53 2.69 -2.95
C TRP A 24 -3.28 1.64 -3.78
N ILE A 25 -4.57 1.85 -4.02
CA ILE A 25 -5.40 0.89 -4.76
C ILE A 25 -5.03 0.85 -6.24
N GLY A 26 -4.70 1.99 -6.84
CA GLY A 26 -4.22 2.04 -8.22
C GLY A 26 -2.94 1.23 -8.44
N LEU A 27 -1.99 1.31 -7.50
CA LEU A 27 -0.78 0.49 -7.56
C LEU A 27 -1.06 -0.99 -7.26
N LEU A 28 -2.05 -1.32 -6.44
CA LEU A 28 -2.49 -2.71 -6.26
C LEU A 28 -3.00 -3.30 -7.58
N TYR A 29 -3.83 -2.56 -8.32
CA TYR A 29 -4.26 -2.96 -9.67
C TYR A 29 -3.10 -3.06 -10.64
N TYR A 30 -2.19 -2.09 -10.63
CA TYR A 30 -0.99 -2.13 -11.45
C TYR A 30 -0.18 -3.42 -11.21
N PHE A 31 0.10 -3.79 -9.98
CA PHE A 31 0.86 -5.01 -9.67
C PHE A 31 0.16 -6.27 -10.18
N ASN A 32 -1.16 -6.38 -10.00
CA ASN A 32 -1.91 -7.58 -10.35
C ASN A 32 -2.24 -7.67 -11.85
N PHE A 33 -2.69 -6.57 -12.46
CA PHE A 33 -3.23 -6.60 -13.82
C PHE A 33 -2.26 -6.14 -14.90
N VAL A 34 -1.18 -5.46 -14.53
CA VAL A 34 -0.18 -4.95 -15.50
C VAL A 34 1.17 -5.62 -15.28
N GLN A 35 1.74 -5.52 -14.07
CA GLN A 35 3.10 -6.01 -13.81
C GLN A 35 3.19 -7.53 -13.85
N THR A 36 2.23 -8.25 -13.27
CA THR A 36 2.26 -9.72 -13.23
C THR A 36 2.17 -10.34 -14.63
N PRO A 37 1.20 -9.98 -15.50
CA PRO A 37 1.21 -10.44 -16.89
C PRO A 37 2.46 -10.03 -17.66
N PHE A 38 2.90 -8.78 -17.52
CA PHE A 38 4.12 -8.30 -18.15
C PHE A 38 5.34 -9.17 -17.80
N PHE A 39 5.49 -9.57 -16.53
CA PHE A 39 6.58 -10.43 -16.10
C PHE A 39 6.47 -11.87 -16.63
N ALA A 40 5.27 -12.35 -16.90
CA ALA A 40 5.06 -13.67 -17.51
C ALA A 40 5.48 -13.72 -18.98
N GLU A 41 5.30 -12.60 -19.70
CA GLU A 41 5.55 -12.47 -21.15
C GLU A 41 6.95 -11.96 -21.50
N THR A 42 7.69 -11.45 -20.49
CA THR A 42 8.95 -10.73 -20.72
C THR A 42 10.16 -11.63 -20.50
N ASP A 43 11.20 -11.43 -21.33
CA ASP A 43 12.48 -12.11 -21.23
C ASP A 43 13.16 -11.87 -19.86
N PRO A 44 13.92 -12.87 -19.34
CA PRO A 44 14.56 -12.80 -18.04
C PRO A 44 15.40 -11.55 -17.78
N PRO A 45 16.21 -11.03 -18.76
CA PRO A 45 17.00 -9.81 -18.55
C PRO A 45 16.14 -8.57 -18.35
N VAL A 46 15.06 -8.41 -19.11
CA VAL A 46 14.13 -7.28 -19.01
C VAL A 46 13.38 -7.33 -17.69
N ARG A 47 12.89 -8.51 -17.31
CA ARG A 47 12.26 -8.75 -15.99
C ARG A 47 13.19 -8.39 -14.85
N SER A 48 14.44 -8.85 -14.90
CA SER A 48 15.46 -8.55 -13.89
C SER A 48 15.69 -7.05 -13.75
N GLY A 49 15.82 -6.33 -14.87
CA GLY A 49 15.96 -4.88 -14.88
C GLY A 49 14.77 -4.14 -14.28
N ALA A 50 13.55 -4.60 -14.58
CA ALA A 50 12.32 -4.03 -14.00
C ALA A 50 12.24 -4.28 -12.49
N VAL A 51 12.55 -5.49 -12.01
CA VAL A 51 12.57 -5.83 -10.58
C VAL A 51 13.57 -4.97 -9.82
N GLN A 52 14.73 -4.67 -10.40
CA GLN A 52 15.77 -3.87 -9.75
C GLN A 52 15.46 -2.37 -9.73
N LYS A 53 14.80 -1.82 -10.76
CA LYS A 53 14.68 -0.37 -10.94
C LYS A 53 13.25 0.16 -10.83
N LEU A 54 12.27 -0.54 -11.39
CA LEU A 54 10.87 -0.09 -11.43
C LEU A 54 10.11 -0.50 -10.16
N VAL A 55 10.21 -1.79 -9.79
CA VAL A 55 9.47 -2.35 -8.65
C VAL A 55 9.76 -1.63 -7.32
N PRO A 56 11.01 -1.28 -6.97
CA PRO A 56 11.28 -0.55 -5.72
C PRO A 56 10.59 0.82 -5.66
N ARG A 57 10.49 1.52 -6.80
CA ARG A 57 9.82 2.83 -6.89
C ARG A 57 8.32 2.68 -6.73
N ALA A 58 7.71 1.72 -7.44
CA ALA A 58 6.28 1.44 -7.33
C ALA A 58 5.90 0.99 -5.90
N LEU A 59 6.70 0.12 -5.29
CA LEU A 59 6.51 -0.32 -3.89
C LEU A 59 6.69 0.81 -2.87
N TRP A 60 7.54 1.79 -3.14
CA TRP A 60 7.67 2.97 -2.27
C TRP A 60 6.34 3.74 -2.23
N TRP A 61 5.79 4.10 -3.38
CA TRP A 61 4.50 4.78 -3.48
C TRP A 61 3.34 3.94 -2.91
N PHE A 62 3.34 2.64 -3.18
CA PHE A 62 2.35 1.70 -2.66
C PHE A 62 2.30 1.70 -1.13
N ARG A 63 3.46 1.57 -0.47
CA ARG A 63 3.55 1.53 1.00
C ARG A 63 3.16 2.86 1.65
N TRP A 64 3.67 3.96 1.09
CA TRP A 64 3.38 5.28 1.65
C TRP A 64 1.95 5.72 1.33
N GLY A 65 1.39 5.34 0.19
CA GLY A 65 -0.03 5.47 -0.09
C GLY A 65 -0.88 4.75 0.96
N ALA A 66 -0.56 3.48 1.24
CA ALA A 66 -1.23 2.70 2.30
C ALA A 66 -1.08 3.36 3.69
N MET A 67 0.11 3.86 4.04
CA MET A 67 0.37 4.51 5.32
C MET A 67 -0.44 5.80 5.49
N LEU A 68 -0.42 6.67 4.48
CA LEU A 68 -1.17 7.93 4.52
C LEU A 68 -2.68 7.67 4.57
N THR A 69 -3.17 6.68 3.81
CA THR A 69 -4.59 6.29 3.86
C THR A 69 -4.97 5.80 5.25
N PHE A 70 -4.14 4.95 5.86
CA PHE A 70 -4.34 4.46 7.22
C PHE A 70 -4.37 5.59 8.25
N ILE A 71 -3.34 6.46 8.26
CA ILE A 71 -3.24 7.57 9.22
C ILE A 71 -4.42 8.53 9.06
N THR A 72 -4.70 8.98 7.85
CA THR A 72 -5.78 9.94 7.62
C THR A 72 -7.16 9.34 7.90
N GLY A 73 -7.36 8.06 7.61
CA GLY A 73 -8.60 7.34 7.94
C GLY A 73 -8.86 7.31 9.45
N TRP A 74 -7.85 6.93 10.24
CA TRP A 74 -7.99 6.93 11.70
C TRP A 74 -8.10 8.33 12.29
N LEU A 75 -7.39 9.33 11.75
CA LEU A 75 -7.55 10.72 12.18
C LEU A 75 -8.98 11.23 11.92
N ILE A 76 -9.60 10.88 10.79
CA ILE A 76 -11.01 11.22 10.50
C ILE A 76 -11.94 10.56 11.52
N ILE A 77 -11.74 9.27 11.82
CA ILE A 77 -12.54 8.54 12.80
C ILE A 77 -12.41 9.19 14.18
N LEU A 78 -11.17 9.39 14.67
CA LEU A 78 -10.90 9.98 15.98
C LEU A 78 -11.48 11.39 16.11
N HIS A 79 -11.37 12.19 15.05
CA HIS A 79 -11.89 13.56 15.03
C HIS A 79 -13.41 13.60 15.08
N ARG A 80 -14.09 12.56 14.58
CA ARG A 80 -15.54 12.45 14.62
C ARG A 80 -16.11 11.81 15.89
N ILE A 81 -15.32 11.05 16.62
CA ILE A 81 -15.73 10.45 17.90
C ILE A 81 -15.88 11.53 18.97
N SER A 82 -15.05 12.57 18.94
CA SER A 82 -14.89 13.56 20.02
C SER A 82 -16.13 14.42 20.35
N PRO A 83 -17.04 14.83 19.43
CA PRO A 83 -18.13 15.74 19.78
C PRO A 83 -19.52 15.11 20.01
N GLY A 84 -19.64 13.83 20.37
CA GLY A 84 -20.95 13.36 20.79
C GLY A 84 -21.57 12.25 19.94
N GLY A 85 -20.96 11.08 19.91
CA GLY A 85 -21.68 9.88 19.55
C GLY A 85 -21.56 9.44 18.10
N PHE A 86 -20.37 9.43 17.53
CA PHE A 86 -20.09 8.87 16.19
C PHE A 86 -20.60 7.43 16.03
N PHE A 87 -20.64 6.65 17.12
CA PHE A 87 -21.11 5.26 17.11
C PHE A 87 -22.64 5.11 17.20
N VAL A 88 -23.37 6.21 17.20
CA VAL A 88 -24.83 6.18 17.21
C VAL A 88 -25.32 5.97 15.77
N GLY A 89 -25.73 4.76 15.45
CA GLY A 89 -26.37 4.39 14.20
C GLY A 89 -25.51 3.59 13.22
N THR A 90 -26.15 3.12 12.17
CA THR A 90 -25.59 2.23 11.14
C THR A 90 -24.38 2.85 10.43
N TYR A 91 -24.37 4.17 10.26
CA TYR A 91 -23.27 4.89 9.59
C TYR A 91 -21.94 4.78 10.35
N GLY A 92 -21.95 4.97 11.67
CA GLY A 92 -20.74 4.87 12.49
C GLY A 92 -20.14 3.47 12.47
N TRP A 93 -20.98 2.45 12.54
CA TRP A 93 -20.55 1.06 12.43
C TRP A 93 -19.96 0.71 11.06
N ALA A 94 -20.56 1.21 9.97
CA ALA A 94 -20.01 1.01 8.63
C ALA A 94 -18.62 1.63 8.47
N ILE A 95 -18.39 2.84 8.99
CA ILE A 95 -17.08 3.50 8.95
C ILE A 95 -16.06 2.76 9.83
N LEU A 96 -16.45 2.29 11.01
CA LEU A 96 -15.56 1.51 11.87
C LEU A 96 -15.16 0.20 11.20
N LEU A 97 -16.10 -0.51 10.58
CA LEU A 97 -15.81 -1.73 9.81
C LEU A 97 -14.81 -1.44 8.68
N GLY A 98 -15.02 -0.35 7.92
CA GLY A 98 -14.08 0.11 6.90
C GLY A 98 -12.69 0.41 7.48
N GLY A 99 -12.62 1.05 8.65
CA GLY A 99 -11.37 1.31 9.37
C GLY A 99 -10.63 0.03 9.79
N ILE A 100 -11.36 -0.97 10.28
CA ILE A 100 -10.80 -2.28 10.65
C ILE A 100 -10.24 -2.99 9.41
N ILE A 101 -11.03 -3.08 8.33
CA ILE A 101 -10.59 -3.70 7.08
C ILE A 101 -9.37 -2.97 6.51
N GLY A 102 -9.39 -1.63 6.47
CA GLY A 102 -8.27 -0.82 6.03
C GLY A 102 -7.00 -1.05 6.86
N THR A 103 -7.16 -1.23 8.18
CA THR A 103 -6.05 -1.57 9.10
C THR A 103 -5.46 -2.94 8.78
N LEU A 104 -6.28 -3.95 8.54
CA LEU A 104 -5.81 -5.29 8.15
C LEU A 104 -5.06 -5.25 6.81
N MET A 105 -5.58 -4.52 5.83
CA MET A 105 -4.93 -4.34 4.54
C MET A 105 -3.59 -3.59 4.68
N TRP A 106 -3.54 -2.52 5.47
CA TRP A 106 -2.31 -1.80 5.77
C TRP A 106 -1.27 -2.71 6.45
N ALA A 107 -1.68 -3.48 7.46
CA ALA A 107 -0.81 -4.42 8.16
C ALA A 107 -0.25 -5.49 7.19
N ASN A 108 -1.08 -6.00 6.28
CA ASN A 108 -0.61 -6.93 5.24
C ASN A 108 0.48 -6.29 4.36
N VAL A 109 0.31 -5.04 3.95
CA VAL A 109 1.34 -4.32 3.15
C VAL A 109 2.67 -4.24 3.89
N TRP A 110 2.66 -3.84 5.16
CA TRP A 110 3.88 -3.56 5.91
C TRP A 110 4.55 -4.79 6.50
N PHE A 111 3.78 -5.76 6.98
CA PHE A 111 4.31 -6.92 7.71
C PHE A 111 4.39 -8.19 6.86
N VAL A 112 3.65 -8.26 5.75
CA VAL A 112 3.64 -9.45 4.88
C VAL A 112 4.28 -9.16 3.53
N ILE A 113 3.75 -8.19 2.78
CA ILE A 113 4.19 -7.92 1.40
C ILE A 113 5.61 -7.34 1.39
N TRP A 114 5.83 -6.27 2.15
CA TRP A 114 7.11 -5.55 2.11
C TRP A 114 8.34 -6.38 2.48
N PRO A 115 8.35 -7.17 3.57
CA PRO A 115 9.50 -8.02 3.88
C PRO A 115 9.84 -9.01 2.76
N LYS A 116 8.82 -9.60 2.14
CA LYS A 116 9.00 -10.55 1.04
C LYS A 116 9.52 -9.86 -0.23
N GLN A 117 8.97 -8.72 -0.57
CA GLN A 117 9.42 -7.94 -1.73
C GLN A 117 10.85 -7.45 -1.59
N LYS A 118 11.29 -7.08 -0.39
CA LYS A 118 12.73 -6.77 -0.14
C LYS A 118 13.63 -7.95 -0.47
N MET A 119 13.25 -9.17 -0.12
CA MET A 119 14.03 -10.37 -0.43
C MET A 119 14.11 -10.62 -1.94
N VAL A 120 13.00 -10.43 -2.66
CA VAL A 120 12.95 -10.61 -4.12
C VAL A 120 13.85 -9.58 -4.83
N ILE A 121 13.73 -8.32 -4.44
CA ILE A 121 14.54 -7.23 -5.00
C ILE A 121 16.04 -7.47 -4.73
N GLN A 122 16.39 -7.79 -3.48
CA GLN A 122 17.78 -8.04 -3.11
C GLN A 122 18.36 -9.23 -3.87
N ASN A 123 17.60 -10.31 -4.00
CA ASN A 123 18.02 -11.47 -4.80
C ASN A 123 18.25 -11.10 -6.28
N ALA A 124 17.39 -10.28 -6.87
CA ALA A 124 17.60 -9.83 -8.26
C ALA A 124 18.88 -9.00 -8.42
N ILE A 125 19.21 -8.14 -7.44
CA ILE A 125 20.44 -7.36 -7.42
C ILE A 125 21.65 -8.27 -7.25
N ASP A 126 21.60 -9.23 -6.34
CA ASP A 126 22.72 -10.16 -6.04
C ASP A 126 23.01 -11.07 -7.24
N VAL A 127 21.99 -11.61 -7.90
CA VAL A 127 22.14 -12.42 -9.12
C VAL A 127 22.71 -11.59 -10.27
N ALA A 128 22.27 -10.35 -10.44
CA ALA A 128 22.85 -9.46 -11.44
C ALA A 128 24.32 -9.12 -11.17
N ALA A 129 24.76 -9.18 -9.92
CA ALA A 129 26.14 -9.02 -9.50
C ALA A 129 26.96 -10.35 -9.55
N GLY A 130 26.40 -11.43 -10.13
CA GLY A 130 27.07 -12.72 -10.28
C GLY A 130 27.05 -13.62 -9.02
N LYS A 131 26.26 -13.28 -8.00
CA LYS A 131 26.08 -14.11 -6.81
C LYS A 131 25.06 -15.23 -7.05
N ALA A 132 25.13 -16.28 -6.25
CA ALA A 132 24.16 -17.37 -6.29
C ALA A 132 22.74 -16.88 -5.92
N ALA A 133 21.75 -17.39 -6.65
CA ALA A 133 20.35 -17.09 -6.37
C ALA A 133 19.93 -17.63 -5.00
N ASN A 134 19.17 -16.82 -4.25
CA ASN A 134 18.61 -17.22 -2.97
C ASN A 134 17.29 -18.01 -3.21
N PRO A 135 17.20 -19.30 -2.89
CA PRO A 135 15.99 -20.09 -3.12
C PRO A 135 14.79 -19.61 -2.31
N ALA A 136 14.99 -18.98 -1.15
CA ALA A 136 13.92 -18.39 -0.36
C ALA A 136 13.25 -17.19 -1.05
N ALA A 137 13.96 -16.49 -1.93
CA ALA A 137 13.40 -15.36 -2.67
C ALA A 137 12.35 -15.79 -3.70
N ALA A 138 12.51 -16.97 -4.32
CA ALA A 138 11.50 -17.53 -5.25
C ALA A 138 10.18 -17.82 -4.53
N ALA A 139 10.26 -18.48 -3.36
CA ALA A 139 9.09 -18.76 -2.51
C ALA A 139 8.45 -17.46 -1.95
N ALA A 140 9.26 -16.45 -1.65
CA ALA A 140 8.78 -15.14 -1.21
C ALA A 140 8.01 -14.41 -2.32
N GLY A 141 8.48 -14.49 -3.57
CA GLY A 141 7.83 -13.90 -4.74
C GLY A 141 6.44 -14.47 -4.98
N GLN A 142 6.30 -15.80 -4.92
CA GLN A 142 5.01 -16.49 -5.10
C GLN A 142 3.95 -16.13 -4.03
N ARG A 143 4.38 -15.77 -2.81
CA ARG A 143 3.49 -15.47 -1.68
C ARG A 143 3.20 -13.96 -1.53
N ALA A 144 3.78 -13.14 -2.36
CA ALA A 144 3.67 -11.68 -2.29
C ALA A 144 2.93 -11.07 -3.50
N GLY A 145 2.56 -11.93 -4.47
CA GLY A 145 1.75 -11.58 -5.64
C GLY A 145 0.26 -11.80 -5.42
#